data_7829022ee313f44787a0ebaf4c1537a6
#
_entry.id   7829022ee313f44787a0ebaf4c1537a6
#
_cell.length_a   1.000
_cell.length_b   1.000
_cell.length_c   1.000
_cell.angle_alpha   90.00
_cell.angle_beta   90.00
_cell.angle_gamma   90.00
#
_symmetry.space_group_name_H-M   'P 1'
#
loop_
_entity.id
_entity.type
_entity.pdbx_description
1 polymer ?
#
loop_
_entity_poly.entity_id
_entity_poly.type
_entity_poly.pdbx_seq_one_letter_code
_entity_poly.pdbx_strand_id
1 'polypeptide(L)'
;MSASPVFSSAAMGRPFIFSAPSSPRSSAEKTAKKTVDLLAQVGAISKLATVVPASRLAARPAPEMFPTGIPQLDSLTGGLARGCLTEICGTASSGRTSVLLFALARATQRGEVCALVDVSDTFDPASAAAAGMAMSRLLWVRCGEKYRSRKYPSAASRAGTNGGNFSGWKNPYIQRCESQLAQMLKVTDLLLQSNGFGMIALDLGDVPVQSALRIPLASWFRFRRAVEHTPTALLVLEQQPIAGSCSSMVLQVSGVRSQISGKKLSALSSQLSGNRPMRSELPHSELLDQFEITAQLLRSRLEGTSKRKPAQSAPSFTSRAAWTG
;
A
#
# COMPACT_ATOMS: atom_id res chain seq x y z
N MET A 1 17.56 -66.13 24.26
CA MET A 1 16.51 -66.43 23.27
C MET A 1 15.75 -65.15 23.08
N SER A 2 16.07 -64.35 22.05
CA SER A 2 15.27 -63.20 21.69
C SER A 2 15.53 -62.91 20.20
N ALA A 3 14.55 -63.12 19.43
CA ALA A 3 14.59 -62.95 17.98
C ALA A 3 14.28 -61.50 17.60
N SER A 4 15.17 -60.85 16.83
CA SER A 4 14.93 -59.59 16.18
C SER A 4 14.31 -59.82 14.79
N PRO A 5 13.33 -59.03 14.37
CA PRO A 5 12.83 -59.07 12.99
C PRO A 5 13.70 -58.25 12.06
N VAL A 6 14.11 -58.88 10.99
CA VAL A 6 14.76 -58.29 9.81
C VAL A 6 13.73 -57.50 9.01
N PHE A 7 13.93 -56.20 8.86
CA PHE A 7 13.19 -55.39 7.87
C PHE A 7 13.94 -55.39 6.53
N SER A 8 13.26 -55.94 5.54
CA SER A 8 13.68 -56.05 4.15
C SER A 8 13.76 -54.67 3.51
N SER A 9 14.91 -54.39 2.89
CA SER A 9 15.14 -53.29 1.97
C SER A 9 14.40 -53.54 0.65
N ALA A 10 13.53 -52.64 0.28
CA ALA A 10 12.94 -52.66 -1.07
C ALA A 10 12.82 -51.24 -1.62
N ALA A 11 13.31 -51.09 -2.84
CA ALA A 11 13.04 -50.08 -3.86
C ALA A 11 13.76 -48.75 -3.72
N MET A 12 15.02 -48.72 -4.12
CA MET A 12 15.68 -47.56 -4.70
C MET A 12 14.99 -47.17 -6.02
N GLY A 13 14.23 -46.08 -6.00
CA GLY A 13 13.76 -45.40 -7.18
C GLY A 13 14.94 -44.88 -8.02
N ARG A 14 15.03 -45.29 -9.29
CA ARG A 14 16.04 -44.85 -10.25
C ARG A 14 15.96 -43.33 -10.41
N PRO A 15 17.08 -42.59 -10.39
CA PRO A 15 17.07 -41.19 -10.73
C PRO A 15 16.69 -41.01 -12.21
N PHE A 16 15.70 -40.17 -12.47
CA PHE A 16 15.39 -39.71 -13.82
C PHE A 16 16.59 -38.97 -14.39
N ILE A 17 17.38 -39.59 -15.22
CA ILE A 17 18.42 -38.94 -16.03
C ILE A 17 17.72 -38.27 -17.20
N PHE A 18 17.57 -36.92 -17.10
CA PHE A 18 17.25 -36.13 -18.29
C PHE A 18 18.44 -36.19 -19.25
N SER A 19 18.36 -36.99 -20.25
CA SER A 19 19.30 -36.96 -21.38
C SER A 19 19.08 -35.62 -22.09
N ALA A 20 20.08 -34.74 -22.05
CA ALA A 20 20.09 -33.53 -22.84
C ALA A 20 19.98 -33.88 -24.34
N PRO A 21 19.11 -33.22 -25.09
CA PRO A 21 19.01 -33.46 -26.54
C PRO A 21 20.32 -33.03 -27.21
N SER A 22 20.91 -33.94 -27.93
CA SER A 22 22.10 -33.73 -28.73
C SER A 22 21.80 -32.75 -29.87
N SER A 23 22.59 -31.66 -29.95
CA SER A 23 22.68 -30.61 -30.97
C SER A 23 21.66 -29.47 -30.95
N PRO A 24 21.85 -28.47 -30.03
CA PRO A 24 21.05 -27.21 -30.06
C PRO A 24 21.61 -26.13 -31.01
N ARG A 25 22.82 -26.27 -31.55
CA ARG A 25 23.47 -25.20 -32.35
C ARG A 25 22.80 -24.89 -33.68
N SER A 26 22.39 -25.86 -34.44
CA SER A 26 21.75 -25.63 -35.75
C SER A 26 20.33 -25.06 -35.68
N SER A 27 19.57 -25.40 -34.63
CA SER A 27 18.25 -24.90 -34.40
C SER A 27 18.28 -23.42 -33.90
N ALA A 28 19.21 -23.09 -33.03
CA ALA A 28 19.39 -21.70 -32.51
C ALA A 28 19.85 -20.73 -33.61
N GLU A 29 20.75 -21.15 -34.52
CA GLU A 29 21.18 -20.33 -35.65
C GLU A 29 20.04 -20.08 -36.67
N LYS A 30 19.25 -21.10 -37.01
CA LYS A 30 18.09 -20.94 -37.87
C LYS A 30 17.06 -19.99 -37.27
N THR A 31 16.81 -20.09 -35.99
CA THR A 31 15.88 -19.20 -35.26
C THR A 31 16.39 -17.77 -35.23
N ALA A 32 17.69 -17.56 -34.95
CA ALA A 32 18.30 -16.25 -34.95
C ALA A 32 18.24 -15.58 -36.34
N LYS A 33 18.54 -16.33 -37.40
CA LYS A 33 18.44 -15.83 -38.78
C LYS A 33 17.02 -15.44 -39.15
N LYS A 34 16.02 -16.27 -38.82
CA LYS A 34 14.62 -15.95 -39.02
C LYS A 34 14.16 -14.73 -38.27
N THR A 35 14.66 -14.51 -37.05
CA THR A 35 14.34 -13.31 -36.25
C THR A 35 14.94 -12.05 -36.88
N VAL A 36 16.15 -12.12 -37.43
CA VAL A 36 16.79 -10.99 -38.12
C VAL A 36 16.02 -10.63 -39.39
N ASP A 37 15.60 -11.63 -40.19
CA ASP A 37 14.82 -11.40 -41.41
C ASP A 37 13.45 -10.80 -41.12
N LEU A 38 12.76 -11.26 -40.07
CA LEU A 38 11.49 -10.67 -39.63
C LEU A 38 11.67 -9.21 -39.16
N LEU A 39 12.76 -8.91 -38.47
CA LEU A 39 13.03 -7.53 -37.99
C LEU A 39 13.36 -6.60 -39.17
N ALA A 40 14.05 -7.12 -40.23
CA ALA A 40 14.29 -6.35 -41.44
C ALA A 40 12.98 -6.05 -42.18
N GLN A 41 12.06 -7.01 -42.26
CA GLN A 41 10.74 -6.85 -42.85
C GLN A 41 9.87 -5.86 -42.06
N VAL A 42 9.87 -5.95 -40.70
CA VAL A 42 9.14 -5.03 -39.82
C VAL A 42 9.71 -3.63 -39.89
N GLY A 43 11.06 -3.49 -39.96
CA GLY A 43 11.73 -2.18 -40.10
C GLY A 43 11.47 -1.49 -41.43
N ALA A 44 11.12 -2.22 -42.50
CA ALA A 44 10.72 -1.65 -43.77
C ALA A 44 9.33 -0.99 -43.74
N ILE A 45 8.51 -1.29 -42.74
CA ILE A 45 7.20 -0.67 -42.54
C ILE A 45 7.38 0.59 -41.73
N SER A 46 7.19 1.76 -42.32
CA SER A 46 7.43 3.06 -41.66
C SER A 46 6.72 3.24 -40.32
N LYS A 47 5.54 2.65 -40.14
CA LYS A 47 4.77 2.66 -38.89
C LYS A 47 5.38 1.78 -37.79
N LEU A 48 6.28 0.89 -38.12
CA LEU A 48 6.91 -0.07 -37.19
C LEU A 48 8.43 0.15 -37.05
N ALA A 49 8.94 1.27 -37.56
CA ALA A 49 10.36 1.61 -37.48
C ALA A 49 10.94 1.67 -36.06
N THR A 50 10.07 1.84 -35.05
CA THR A 50 10.44 1.87 -33.63
C THR A 50 10.44 0.46 -32.98
N VAL A 51 10.07 -0.59 -33.69
CA VAL A 51 10.09 -1.96 -33.17
C VAL A 51 11.54 -2.45 -33.07
N VAL A 52 11.97 -2.75 -31.86
CA VAL A 52 13.29 -3.28 -31.58
C VAL A 52 13.20 -4.66 -30.93
N PRO A 53 14.16 -5.57 -31.19
CA PRO A 53 14.21 -6.85 -30.50
C PRO A 53 14.33 -6.66 -29.00
N ALA A 54 13.70 -7.54 -28.22
CA ALA A 54 13.77 -7.51 -26.76
C ALA A 54 15.21 -7.57 -26.23
N SER A 55 16.13 -8.24 -26.96
CA SER A 55 17.55 -8.29 -26.63
C SER A 55 18.28 -6.96 -26.77
N ARG A 56 17.72 -5.99 -27.48
CA ARG A 56 18.25 -4.63 -27.65
C ARG A 56 17.55 -3.59 -26.76
N LEU A 57 16.51 -4.02 -26.01
CA LEU A 57 15.90 -3.14 -25.03
C LEU A 57 16.92 -2.84 -23.93
N ALA A 58 17.22 -1.56 -23.75
CA ALA A 58 18.03 -1.12 -22.60
C ALA A 58 17.34 -1.54 -21.31
N ALA A 59 18.12 -2.11 -20.39
CA ALA A 59 17.62 -2.34 -19.03
C ALA A 59 17.12 -1.01 -18.46
N ARG A 60 15.89 -1.01 -17.92
CA ARG A 60 15.36 0.19 -17.28
C ARG A 60 16.24 0.53 -16.09
N PRO A 61 16.72 1.77 -15.93
CA PRO A 61 17.47 2.16 -14.75
C PRO A 61 16.60 1.95 -13.51
N ALA A 62 17.26 1.52 -12.42
CA ALA A 62 16.57 1.42 -11.13
C ALA A 62 16.00 2.79 -10.73
N PRO A 63 14.77 2.84 -10.21
CA PRO A 63 14.18 4.12 -9.79
C PRO A 63 14.97 4.71 -8.61
N GLU A 64 14.99 6.02 -8.53
CA GLU A 64 15.53 6.72 -7.37
C GLU A 64 14.70 6.36 -6.13
N MET A 65 15.37 5.98 -5.05
CA MET A 65 14.74 5.64 -3.78
C MET A 65 14.93 6.79 -2.80
N PHE A 66 13.91 7.10 -2.02
CA PHE A 66 14.01 8.08 -0.95
C PHE A 66 13.49 7.52 0.38
N PRO A 67 14.07 7.96 1.53
CA PRO A 67 13.74 7.39 2.82
C PRO A 67 12.32 7.75 3.27
N THR A 68 11.64 6.80 3.88
CA THR A 68 10.32 6.98 4.51
C THR A 68 10.41 7.76 5.82
N GLY A 69 11.61 7.81 6.43
CA GLY A 69 11.82 8.33 7.77
C GLY A 69 11.70 7.27 8.87
N ILE A 70 11.43 6.02 8.50
CA ILE A 70 11.36 4.87 9.40
C ILE A 70 12.52 3.93 9.04
N PRO A 71 13.65 3.94 9.81
CA PRO A 71 14.87 3.22 9.45
C PRO A 71 14.66 1.73 9.18
N GLN A 72 13.78 1.08 9.96
CA GLN A 72 13.49 -0.34 9.81
C GLN A 72 12.77 -0.63 8.50
N LEU A 73 11.86 0.25 8.08
CA LEU A 73 11.16 0.15 6.81
C LEU A 73 12.11 0.44 5.65
N ASP A 74 12.96 1.46 5.78
CA ASP A 74 13.96 1.83 4.79
C ASP A 74 15.01 0.73 4.60
N SER A 75 15.39 0.02 5.67
CA SER A 75 16.27 -1.14 5.56
C SER A 75 15.64 -2.33 4.85
N LEU A 76 14.31 -2.50 4.99
CA LEU A 76 13.55 -3.55 4.32
C LEU A 76 13.37 -3.27 2.82
N THR A 77 13.05 -2.03 2.45
CA THR A 77 12.59 -1.67 1.10
C THR A 77 13.65 -0.90 0.30
N GLY A 78 14.58 -0.24 0.96
CA GLY A 78 15.45 0.79 0.39
C GLY A 78 14.80 2.17 0.37
N GLY A 79 13.58 2.30 0.93
CA GLY A 79 12.75 3.52 0.88
C GLY A 79 11.58 3.40 -0.07
N LEU A 80 11.02 4.54 -0.50
CA LEU A 80 9.97 4.65 -1.50
C LEU A 80 10.57 4.99 -2.87
N ALA A 81 10.03 4.39 -3.92
CA ALA A 81 10.53 4.56 -5.28
C ALA A 81 9.84 5.74 -5.99
N ARG A 82 10.63 6.63 -6.60
CA ARG A 82 10.11 7.67 -7.48
C ARG A 82 9.65 7.10 -8.81
N GLY A 83 8.69 7.74 -9.45
CA GLY A 83 8.13 7.25 -10.71
C GLY A 83 7.38 5.93 -10.58
N CYS A 84 6.99 5.56 -9.36
CA CYS A 84 6.39 4.27 -9.05
C CYS A 84 5.14 4.41 -8.18
N LEU A 85 4.24 3.43 -8.31
CA LEU A 85 3.11 3.23 -7.41
C LEU A 85 3.49 2.21 -6.34
N THR A 86 3.35 2.61 -5.08
CA THR A 86 3.57 1.77 -3.89
C THR A 86 2.27 1.64 -3.11
N GLU A 87 1.90 0.43 -2.74
CA GLU A 87 0.76 0.13 -1.87
C GLU A 87 1.24 -0.16 -0.44
N ILE A 88 0.58 0.46 0.55
CA ILE A 88 0.74 0.13 1.96
C ILE A 88 -0.60 -0.39 2.48
N CYS A 89 -0.62 -1.67 2.80
CA CYS A 89 -1.83 -2.39 3.18
C CYS A 89 -1.81 -2.73 4.67
N GLY A 90 -2.98 -2.73 5.27
CA GLY A 90 -3.15 -3.16 6.66
C GLY A 90 -4.58 -2.96 7.14
N THR A 91 -4.98 -3.71 8.16
CA THR A 91 -6.29 -3.56 8.79
C THR A 91 -6.40 -2.22 9.55
N ALA A 92 -7.56 -1.91 10.06
CA ALA A 92 -7.71 -0.79 11.00
C ALA A 92 -6.72 -0.96 12.17
N SER A 93 -6.15 0.15 12.65
CA SER A 93 -5.14 0.16 13.71
C SER A 93 -3.85 -0.63 13.40
N SER A 94 -3.54 -0.88 12.14
CA SER A 94 -2.29 -1.53 11.73
C SER A 94 -1.06 -0.63 11.80
N GLY A 95 -1.25 0.69 11.93
CA GLY A 95 -0.18 1.69 11.88
C GLY A 95 0.10 2.24 10.48
N ARG A 96 -0.69 1.88 9.47
CA ARG A 96 -0.53 2.40 8.10
C ARG A 96 -0.58 3.93 8.04
N THR A 97 -1.47 4.58 8.81
CA THR A 97 -1.54 6.04 8.91
C THR A 97 -0.26 6.63 9.50
N SER A 98 0.35 5.98 10.50
CA SER A 98 1.64 6.41 11.03
C SER A 98 2.73 6.37 9.97
N VAL A 99 2.78 5.30 9.16
CA VAL A 99 3.74 5.19 8.04
C VAL A 99 3.52 6.31 7.03
N LEU A 100 2.26 6.61 6.68
CA LEU A 100 1.91 7.73 5.80
C LEU A 100 2.41 9.07 6.35
N LEU A 101 2.10 9.36 7.62
CA LEU A 101 2.49 10.61 8.25
C LEU A 101 4.00 10.80 8.28
N PHE A 102 4.77 9.76 8.62
CA PHE A 102 6.23 9.81 8.59
C PHE A 102 6.77 10.01 7.18
N ALA A 103 6.25 9.32 6.19
CA ALA A 103 6.67 9.46 4.80
C ALA A 103 6.42 10.88 4.27
N LEU A 104 5.23 11.43 4.51
CA LEU A 104 4.87 12.81 4.14
C LEU A 104 5.70 13.84 4.93
N ALA A 105 5.89 13.64 6.24
CA ALA A 105 6.73 14.50 7.05
C ALA A 105 8.16 14.53 6.50
N ARG A 106 8.73 13.38 6.19
CA ARG A 106 10.07 13.29 5.63
C ARG A 106 10.22 13.93 4.26
N ALA A 107 9.22 13.77 3.38
CA ALA A 107 9.19 14.41 2.07
C ALA A 107 9.09 15.94 2.20
N THR A 108 8.17 16.44 3.03
CA THR A 108 7.98 17.90 3.23
C THR A 108 9.18 18.57 3.92
N GLN A 109 9.86 17.88 4.85
CA GLN A 109 11.11 18.34 5.47
C GLN A 109 12.26 18.47 4.47
N ARG A 110 12.30 17.63 3.42
CA ARG A 110 13.26 17.80 2.31
C ARG A 110 12.92 18.97 1.38
N GLY A 111 11.86 19.70 1.65
CA GLY A 111 11.42 20.82 0.84
C GLY A 111 10.49 20.43 -0.31
N GLU A 112 10.06 19.18 -0.41
CA GLU A 112 9.17 18.70 -1.45
C GLU A 112 7.72 19.12 -1.18
N VAL A 113 6.99 19.47 -2.23
CA VAL A 113 5.55 19.68 -2.16
C VAL A 113 4.88 18.31 -2.28
N CYS A 114 3.97 18.03 -1.35
CA CYS A 114 3.24 16.77 -1.31
C CYS A 114 1.73 17.01 -1.46
N ALA A 115 1.03 16.02 -1.99
CA ALA A 115 -0.44 16.02 -2.01
C ALA A 115 -0.96 14.80 -1.24
N LEU A 116 -2.01 15.03 -0.45
CA LEU A 116 -2.78 13.98 0.21
C LEU A 116 -4.22 14.05 -0.29
N VAL A 117 -4.67 12.99 -0.94
CA VAL A 117 -6.07 12.80 -1.32
C VAL A 117 -6.74 11.93 -0.26
N ASP A 118 -7.46 12.58 0.64
CA ASP A 118 -8.13 11.97 1.78
C ASP A 118 -9.58 11.62 1.38
N VAL A 119 -9.81 10.34 1.11
CA VAL A 119 -11.09 9.86 0.59
C VAL A 119 -12.16 9.87 1.67
N SER A 120 -11.80 9.54 2.90
CA SER A 120 -12.73 9.37 4.02
C SER A 120 -12.83 10.59 4.92
N ASP A 121 -12.02 11.64 4.67
CA ASP A 121 -11.93 12.86 5.48
C ASP A 121 -11.51 12.56 6.95
N THR A 122 -10.49 11.72 7.08
CA THR A 122 -9.99 11.23 8.38
C THR A 122 -8.61 11.74 8.76
N PHE A 123 -7.98 12.54 7.89
CA PHE A 123 -6.68 13.12 8.16
C PHE A 123 -6.76 14.13 9.32
N ASP A 124 -5.87 13.94 10.30
CA ASP A 124 -5.72 14.86 11.44
C ASP A 124 -4.46 15.73 11.29
N PRO A 125 -4.63 17.04 11.02
CA PRO A 125 -3.52 17.97 10.90
C PRO A 125 -2.65 18.10 12.18
N ALA A 126 -3.24 17.90 13.36
CA ALA A 126 -2.49 17.99 14.63
C ALA A 126 -1.49 16.82 14.73
N SER A 127 -1.93 15.59 14.46
CA SER A 127 -1.06 14.42 14.40
C SER A 127 0.01 14.56 13.32
N ALA A 128 -0.32 15.15 12.17
CA ALA A 128 0.63 15.39 11.10
C ALA A 128 1.72 16.41 11.50
N ALA A 129 1.33 17.49 12.16
CA ALA A 129 2.27 18.48 12.70
C ALA A 129 3.16 17.87 13.78
N ALA A 130 2.59 17.04 14.68
CA ALA A 130 3.35 16.31 15.71
C ALA A 130 4.35 15.32 15.11
N ALA A 131 4.05 14.73 13.94
CA ALA A 131 4.99 13.90 13.18
C ALA A 131 6.10 14.72 12.47
N GLY A 132 6.08 16.04 12.58
CA GLY A 132 7.06 16.94 11.99
C GLY A 132 6.79 17.31 10.55
N MET A 133 5.55 17.18 10.06
CA MET A 133 5.18 17.55 8.70
C MET A 133 5.17 19.06 8.51
N ALA A 134 5.82 19.56 7.46
CA ALA A 134 5.74 20.97 7.05
C ALA A 134 4.40 21.22 6.34
N MET A 135 3.37 21.62 7.08
CA MET A 135 2.01 21.79 6.60
C MET A 135 1.89 22.77 5.42
N SER A 136 2.77 23.76 5.34
CA SER A 136 2.82 24.73 4.23
C SER A 136 3.21 24.08 2.87
N ARG A 137 3.70 22.84 2.89
CA ARG A 137 4.08 22.06 1.71
C ARG A 137 3.12 20.91 1.42
N LEU A 138 2.00 20.83 2.13
CA LEU A 138 0.99 19.81 1.93
C LEU A 138 -0.26 20.39 1.26
N LEU A 139 -0.61 19.88 0.11
CA LEU A 139 -1.93 20.06 -0.49
C LEU A 139 -2.86 18.95 0.02
N TRP A 140 -3.76 19.29 0.92
CA TRP A 140 -4.77 18.36 1.41
C TRP A 140 -6.06 18.47 0.60
N VAL A 141 -6.40 17.41 -0.11
CA VAL A 141 -7.63 17.29 -0.91
C VAL A 141 -8.61 16.38 -0.19
N ARG A 142 -9.70 16.94 0.26
CA ARG A 142 -10.76 16.24 0.98
C ARG A 142 -11.82 15.77 0.01
N CYS A 143 -12.02 14.46 -0.12
CA CYS A 143 -13.05 13.86 -0.93
C CYS A 143 -14.34 13.70 -0.12
N GLY A 144 -15.01 14.80 0.15
CA GLY A 144 -16.29 14.82 0.83
C GLY A 144 -17.26 15.72 0.08
N GLU A 145 -18.49 15.30 -0.11
CA GLU A 145 -19.53 16.27 -0.36
C GLU A 145 -19.56 17.19 0.86
N LYS A 146 -19.35 18.50 0.66
CA LYS A 146 -19.83 19.48 1.63
C LYS A 146 -21.29 19.12 1.85
N TYR A 147 -21.57 18.50 2.99
CA TYR A 147 -22.90 18.10 3.37
C TYR A 147 -23.75 19.38 3.43
N ARG A 148 -24.27 19.80 2.27
CA ARG A 148 -25.44 20.66 2.25
C ARG A 148 -26.50 19.82 2.91
N SER A 149 -26.80 20.16 4.15
CA SER A 149 -27.85 19.64 4.98
C SER A 149 -29.12 19.35 4.16
N ARG A 150 -29.14 18.24 3.42
CA ARG A 150 -30.38 17.60 3.05
C ARG A 150 -30.85 16.97 4.34
N LYS A 151 -31.79 17.66 5.00
CA LYS A 151 -32.54 17.14 6.13
C LYS A 151 -32.82 15.67 5.86
N TYR A 152 -32.21 14.79 6.65
CA TYR A 152 -32.69 13.41 6.70
C TYR A 152 -34.18 13.49 6.97
N PRO A 153 -35.04 12.85 6.18
CA PRO A 153 -36.43 12.69 6.59
C PRO A 153 -36.38 11.98 7.94
N SER A 154 -36.91 12.64 8.96
CA SER A 154 -36.96 12.08 10.31
C SER A 154 -37.66 10.72 10.25
N ALA A 155 -37.29 9.82 11.17
CA ALA A 155 -37.90 8.47 11.24
C ALA A 155 -39.42 8.51 11.27
N ALA A 156 -40.03 9.65 11.64
CA ALA A 156 -41.48 9.90 11.65
C ALA A 156 -42.11 9.96 10.25
N SER A 157 -41.36 10.26 9.17
CA SER A 157 -41.92 10.27 7.81
C SER A 157 -41.91 8.89 7.12
N ARG A 158 -41.45 7.83 7.81
CA ARG A 158 -41.47 6.44 7.31
C ARG A 158 -42.75 5.64 7.56
N ALA A 159 -43.70 6.20 8.26
CA ALA A 159 -44.94 5.51 8.68
C ALA A 159 -46.12 5.63 7.71
N GLY A 160 -45.89 5.75 6.43
CA GLY A 160 -47.03 5.92 5.53
C GLY A 160 -46.76 5.75 4.04
N THR A 161 -46.20 4.62 3.60
CA THR A 161 -46.41 4.19 2.20
C THR A 161 -46.36 2.67 2.09
N ASN A 162 -47.46 2.15 1.53
CA ASN A 162 -47.74 0.77 1.22
C ASN A 162 -46.65 0.04 0.48
N GLY A 163 -46.59 -1.29 0.73
CA GLY A 163 -45.69 -2.30 0.18
C GLY A 163 -45.52 -2.27 -1.33
N GLY A 164 -44.62 -1.46 -1.81
CA GLY A 164 -44.09 -1.46 -3.16
C GLY A 164 -42.70 -2.09 -3.17
N ASN A 165 -42.46 -2.97 -4.12
CA ASN A 165 -41.26 -3.77 -4.36
C ASN A 165 -40.00 -2.89 -4.39
N PHE A 166 -39.22 -2.85 -3.29
CA PHE A 166 -38.01 -1.99 -3.10
C PHE A 166 -36.73 -2.62 -3.68
N SER A 167 -36.73 -3.02 -4.94
CA SER A 167 -35.52 -3.57 -5.59
C SER A 167 -34.52 -2.55 -6.12
N GLY A 168 -34.67 -1.25 -5.83
CA GLY A 168 -33.86 -0.19 -6.42
C GLY A 168 -33.10 0.73 -5.46
N TRP A 169 -33.19 0.57 -4.15
CA TRP A 169 -32.52 1.48 -3.20
C TRP A 169 -31.07 1.07 -2.98
N LYS A 170 -30.16 1.71 -3.71
CA LYS A 170 -28.75 1.64 -3.37
C LYS A 170 -28.55 2.20 -1.95
N ASN A 171 -27.84 1.46 -1.10
CA ASN A 171 -27.49 1.91 0.24
C ASN A 171 -26.82 3.29 0.17
N PRO A 172 -27.32 4.33 0.87
CA PRO A 172 -26.77 5.69 0.81
C PRO A 172 -25.28 5.75 1.13
N TYR A 173 -24.79 4.86 1.99
CA TYR A 173 -23.39 4.74 2.34
C TYR A 173 -22.55 4.28 1.14
N ILE A 174 -23.00 3.27 0.40
CA ILE A 174 -22.31 2.76 -0.80
C ILE A 174 -22.28 3.85 -1.87
N GLN A 175 -23.37 4.55 -2.11
CA GLN A 175 -23.46 5.63 -3.07
C GLN A 175 -22.51 6.79 -2.72
N ARG A 176 -22.38 7.11 -1.44
CA ARG A 176 -21.40 8.11 -0.96
C ARG A 176 -19.97 7.65 -1.25
N CYS A 177 -19.61 6.42 -0.92
CA CYS A 177 -18.28 5.88 -1.21
C CYS A 177 -17.97 5.89 -2.72
N GLU A 178 -18.93 5.53 -3.57
CA GLU A 178 -18.77 5.56 -5.04
C GLU A 178 -18.49 7.00 -5.53
N SER A 179 -19.19 8.00 -4.99
CA SER A 179 -18.98 9.42 -5.31
C SER A 179 -17.59 9.89 -4.87
N GLN A 180 -17.17 9.57 -3.66
CA GLN A 180 -15.85 9.92 -3.13
C GLN A 180 -14.71 9.28 -3.93
N LEU A 181 -14.85 8.00 -4.30
CA LEU A 181 -13.89 7.30 -5.15
C LEU A 181 -13.82 7.92 -6.55
N ALA A 182 -14.96 8.27 -7.15
CA ALA A 182 -14.97 8.95 -8.44
C ALA A 182 -14.27 10.32 -8.39
N GLN A 183 -14.44 11.06 -7.30
CA GLN A 183 -13.74 12.32 -7.05
C GLN A 183 -12.24 12.09 -6.88
N MET A 184 -11.84 11.11 -6.07
CA MET A 184 -10.44 10.73 -5.87
C MET A 184 -9.76 10.42 -7.21
N LEU A 185 -10.40 9.61 -8.07
CA LEU A 185 -9.83 9.26 -9.38
C LEU A 185 -9.57 10.50 -10.24
N LYS A 186 -10.53 11.44 -10.30
CA LYS A 186 -10.39 12.69 -11.06
C LYS A 186 -9.28 13.58 -10.50
N VAL A 187 -9.25 13.74 -9.19
CA VAL A 187 -8.23 14.55 -8.51
C VAL A 187 -6.84 13.96 -8.72
N THR A 188 -6.70 12.64 -8.61
CA THR A 188 -5.42 11.96 -8.82
C THR A 188 -4.90 12.18 -10.25
N ASP A 189 -5.77 12.09 -11.26
CA ASP A 189 -5.40 12.41 -12.64
C ASP A 189 -4.87 13.86 -12.78
N LEU A 190 -5.56 14.84 -12.18
CA LEU A 190 -5.15 16.23 -12.22
C LEU A 190 -3.81 16.47 -11.52
N LEU A 191 -3.61 15.86 -10.34
CA LEU A 191 -2.36 15.98 -9.59
C LEU A 191 -1.17 15.37 -10.35
N LEU A 192 -1.37 14.21 -10.97
CA LEU A 192 -0.33 13.56 -11.76
C LEU A 192 0.01 14.35 -13.03
N GLN A 193 -0.99 15.00 -13.66
CA GLN A 193 -0.78 15.83 -14.84
C GLN A 193 -0.12 17.18 -14.53
N SER A 194 -0.38 17.74 -13.33
CA SER A 194 0.18 19.05 -12.94
C SER A 194 1.68 19.02 -12.70
N ASN A 195 2.27 17.85 -12.42
CA ASN A 195 3.66 17.67 -12.03
C ASN A 195 4.06 18.50 -10.78
N GLY A 196 5.32 18.42 -10.37
CA GLY A 196 5.86 19.25 -9.28
C GLY A 196 5.66 18.70 -7.87
N PHE A 197 4.97 17.57 -7.71
CA PHE A 197 4.86 16.89 -6.42
C PHE A 197 6.01 15.90 -6.23
N GLY A 198 6.63 15.91 -5.05
CA GLY A 198 7.58 14.87 -4.65
C GLY A 198 6.85 13.57 -4.25
N MET A 199 5.66 13.72 -3.62
CA MET A 199 4.79 12.60 -3.25
C MET A 199 3.32 12.95 -3.43
N ILE A 200 2.55 12.02 -3.97
CA ILE A 200 1.09 12.03 -3.97
C ILE A 200 0.63 10.81 -3.19
N ALA A 201 -0.13 11.01 -2.13
CA ALA A 201 -0.67 9.94 -1.30
C ALA A 201 -2.20 9.87 -1.45
N LEU A 202 -2.72 8.67 -1.65
CA LEU A 202 -4.16 8.37 -1.70
C LEU A 202 -4.51 7.60 -0.44
N ASP A 203 -5.32 8.18 0.44
CA ASP A 203 -5.78 7.50 1.64
C ASP A 203 -7.17 6.87 1.42
N LEU A 204 -7.16 5.56 1.19
CA LEU A 204 -8.34 4.71 1.10
C LEU A 204 -8.48 3.82 2.35
N GLY A 205 -7.73 4.11 3.41
CA GLY A 205 -7.66 3.26 4.60
C GLY A 205 -9.01 2.91 5.21
N ASP A 206 -9.93 3.85 5.23
CA ASP A 206 -11.27 3.66 5.80
C ASP A 206 -12.36 3.42 4.74
N VAL A 207 -11.97 3.32 3.47
CA VAL A 207 -12.88 2.92 2.39
C VAL A 207 -13.18 1.42 2.53
N PRO A 208 -14.46 1.00 2.45
CA PRO A 208 -14.79 -0.41 2.46
C PRO A 208 -14.06 -1.16 1.35
N VAL A 209 -13.43 -2.28 1.69
CA VAL A 209 -12.64 -3.11 0.78
C VAL A 209 -13.39 -3.42 -0.52
N GLN A 210 -14.68 -3.80 -0.40
CA GLN A 210 -15.52 -4.11 -1.56
C GLN A 210 -15.71 -2.92 -2.51
N SER A 211 -15.74 -1.69 -1.99
CA SER A 211 -15.82 -0.48 -2.79
C SER A 211 -14.49 -0.16 -3.45
N ALA A 212 -13.39 -0.30 -2.72
CA ALA A 212 -12.04 -0.08 -3.23
C ALA A 212 -11.68 -1.08 -4.35
N LEU A 213 -12.09 -2.34 -4.24
CA LEU A 213 -11.90 -3.37 -5.27
C LEU A 213 -12.66 -3.11 -6.57
N ARG A 214 -13.68 -2.24 -6.55
CA ARG A 214 -14.42 -1.84 -7.76
C ARG A 214 -13.68 -0.78 -8.58
N ILE A 215 -12.60 -0.21 -8.08
CA ILE A 215 -11.78 0.72 -8.87
C ILE A 215 -11.24 -0.03 -10.08
N PRO A 216 -11.53 0.44 -11.30
CA PRO A 216 -11.10 -0.28 -12.49
C PRO A 216 -9.58 -0.38 -12.57
N LEU A 217 -9.06 -1.55 -12.94
CA LEU A 217 -7.62 -1.77 -13.12
C LEU A 217 -7.03 -0.79 -14.16
N ALA A 218 -7.83 -0.40 -15.16
CA ALA A 218 -7.46 0.61 -16.15
C ALA A 218 -7.10 1.96 -15.51
N SER A 219 -7.74 2.36 -14.40
CA SER A 219 -7.39 3.58 -13.66
C SER A 219 -6.02 3.46 -13.01
N TRP A 220 -5.72 2.32 -12.40
CA TRP A 220 -4.40 2.05 -11.82
C TRP A 220 -3.29 2.02 -12.89
N PHE A 221 -3.55 1.44 -14.06
CA PHE A 221 -2.62 1.47 -15.18
C PHE A 221 -2.36 2.90 -15.67
N ARG A 222 -3.40 3.73 -15.75
CA ARG A 222 -3.28 5.13 -16.13
C ARG A 222 -2.43 5.91 -15.11
N PHE A 223 -2.67 5.73 -13.81
CA PHE A 223 -1.87 6.38 -12.75
C PHE A 223 -0.42 5.92 -12.77
N ARG A 224 -0.20 4.60 -12.89
CA ARG A 224 1.15 4.05 -13.03
C ARG A 224 1.88 4.68 -14.21
N ARG A 225 1.22 4.79 -15.37
CA ARG A 225 1.83 5.35 -16.57
C ARG A 225 2.08 6.86 -16.42
N ALA A 226 1.19 7.57 -15.74
CA ALA A 226 1.33 9.01 -15.52
C ALA A 226 2.47 9.33 -14.54
N VAL A 227 2.69 8.51 -13.50
CA VAL A 227 3.79 8.72 -12.56
C VAL A 227 5.14 8.26 -13.12
N GLU A 228 5.15 7.33 -14.06
CA GLU A 228 6.36 6.77 -14.66
C GLU A 228 7.20 7.89 -15.29
N HIS A 229 8.51 7.87 -15.09
CA HIS A 229 9.46 8.90 -15.54
C HIS A 229 9.30 10.28 -14.88
N THR A 230 8.53 10.39 -13.81
CA THR A 230 8.44 11.61 -12.99
C THR A 230 9.21 11.45 -11.68
N PRO A 231 9.60 12.54 -11.01
CA PRO A 231 10.20 12.47 -9.68
C PRO A 231 9.17 12.18 -8.58
N THR A 232 7.89 12.04 -8.91
CA THR A 232 6.80 11.85 -7.98
C THR A 232 6.74 10.39 -7.53
N ALA A 233 6.58 10.14 -6.22
CA ALA A 233 6.17 8.84 -5.70
C ALA A 233 4.66 8.84 -5.51
N LEU A 234 3.96 7.82 -6.03
CA LEU A 234 2.54 7.62 -5.80
C LEU A 234 2.35 6.55 -4.73
N LEU A 235 1.79 6.96 -3.60
CA LEU A 235 1.54 6.10 -2.44
C LEU A 235 0.04 5.85 -2.29
N VAL A 236 -0.36 4.61 -2.07
CA VAL A 236 -1.76 4.23 -1.83
C VAL A 236 -1.86 3.50 -0.50
N LEU A 237 -2.71 4.01 0.39
CA LEU A 237 -3.04 3.36 1.66
C LEU A 237 -4.38 2.67 1.57
N GLU A 238 -4.43 1.43 2.03
CA GLU A 238 -5.62 0.58 1.89
C GLU A 238 -5.63 -0.56 2.91
N GLN A 239 -6.72 -1.31 2.94
CA GLN A 239 -6.83 -2.46 3.85
C GLN A 239 -6.17 -3.71 3.26
N GLN A 240 -6.22 -3.88 1.95
CA GLN A 240 -5.61 -5.00 1.20
C GLN A 240 -5.21 -4.54 -0.21
N PRO A 241 -4.26 -5.20 -0.89
CA PRO A 241 -3.79 -4.79 -2.21
C PRO A 241 -4.90 -4.74 -3.25
N ILE A 242 -5.04 -3.61 -3.95
CA ILE A 242 -6.10 -3.37 -4.95
C ILE A 242 -5.56 -2.97 -6.33
N ALA A 243 -4.35 -2.42 -6.43
CA ALA A 243 -3.79 -1.98 -7.70
C ALA A 243 -3.21 -3.15 -8.55
N GLY A 244 -3.21 -4.37 -8.02
CA GLY A 244 -2.80 -5.57 -8.75
C GLY A 244 -1.39 -5.46 -9.34
N SER A 245 -1.27 -5.67 -10.66
CA SER A 245 0.03 -5.60 -11.35
C SER A 245 0.56 -4.17 -11.56
N CYS A 246 -0.21 -3.15 -11.20
CA CYS A 246 0.20 -1.76 -11.39
C CYS A 246 1.16 -1.28 -10.31
N SER A 247 1.10 -1.83 -9.10
CA SER A 247 2.03 -1.46 -8.04
C SER A 247 3.41 -2.10 -8.23
N SER A 248 4.44 -1.29 -8.05
CA SER A 248 5.84 -1.70 -8.09
C SER A 248 6.29 -2.32 -6.77
N MET A 249 5.68 -1.89 -5.67
CA MET A 249 5.95 -2.39 -4.33
C MET A 249 4.65 -2.50 -3.54
N VAL A 250 4.51 -3.56 -2.76
CA VAL A 250 3.39 -3.80 -1.84
C VAL A 250 3.94 -4.13 -0.48
N LEU A 251 3.61 -3.30 0.49
CA LEU A 251 3.98 -3.44 1.89
C LEU A 251 2.73 -3.78 2.71
N GLN A 252 2.83 -4.77 3.55
CA GLN A 252 1.82 -5.05 4.56
C GLN A 252 2.31 -4.58 5.91
N VAL A 253 1.49 -3.80 6.60
CA VAL A 253 1.75 -3.38 7.98
C VAL A 253 0.71 -3.97 8.90
N SER A 254 1.14 -4.38 10.09
CA SER A 254 0.29 -4.90 11.15
C SER A 254 0.71 -4.31 12.49
N GLY A 255 -0.27 -3.86 13.25
CA GLY A 255 -0.06 -3.40 14.61
C GLY A 255 0.04 -4.60 15.55
N VAL A 256 1.08 -4.64 16.35
CA VAL A 256 1.20 -5.54 17.49
C VAL A 256 0.80 -4.75 18.72
N ARG A 257 0.00 -5.34 19.58
CA ARG A 257 -0.60 -4.75 20.78
C ARG A 257 0.22 -3.61 21.40
N SER A 258 -0.48 -2.53 21.72
CA SER A 258 0.04 -1.49 22.63
C SER A 258 0.57 -2.14 23.92
N GLN A 259 1.83 -1.91 24.23
CA GLN A 259 2.35 -2.26 25.56
C GLN A 259 1.88 -1.18 26.53
N ILE A 260 1.00 -1.58 27.42
CA ILE A 260 0.73 -0.79 28.62
C ILE A 260 1.95 -0.99 29.53
N SER A 261 2.64 0.10 29.90
CA SER A 261 3.80 0.01 30.79
C SER A 261 3.41 -0.73 32.07
N GLY A 262 4.14 -1.80 32.41
CA GLY A 262 3.84 -2.62 33.58
C GLY A 262 3.79 -1.84 34.91
N LYS A 263 4.48 -0.69 34.99
CA LYS A 263 4.39 0.24 36.14
C LYS A 263 3.01 0.89 36.25
N LYS A 264 2.32 1.16 35.12
CA LYS A 264 0.96 1.76 35.13
C LYS A 264 -0.11 0.72 35.46
N LEU A 265 0.10 -0.55 35.09
CA LEU A 265 -0.82 -1.64 35.44
C LEU A 265 -0.81 -1.92 36.96
N SER A 266 0.36 -1.91 37.61
CA SER A 266 0.45 -2.10 39.05
C SER A 266 -0.14 -0.93 39.85
N ALA A 267 -0.02 0.32 39.32
CA ALA A 267 -0.67 1.49 39.91
C ALA A 267 -2.21 1.42 39.79
N LEU A 268 -2.71 0.94 38.65
CA LEU A 268 -4.15 0.72 38.44
C LEU A 268 -4.71 -0.37 39.34
N SER A 269 -4.00 -1.49 39.52
CA SER A 269 -4.45 -2.59 40.40
C SER A 269 -4.45 -2.18 41.87
N SER A 270 -3.52 -1.35 42.32
CA SER A 270 -3.48 -0.82 43.67
C SER A 270 -4.59 0.23 43.93
N GLN A 271 -5.04 0.95 42.91
CA GLN A 271 -6.15 1.91 43.03
C GLN A 271 -7.53 1.21 43.01
N LEU A 272 -7.66 0.09 42.33
CA LEU A 272 -8.91 -0.70 42.29
C LEU A 272 -9.21 -1.47 43.57
N SER A 273 -8.20 -1.69 44.43
CA SER A 273 -8.39 -2.34 45.74
C SER A 273 -8.76 -1.39 46.88
N GLY A 274 -8.80 -0.09 46.62
CA GLY A 274 -9.22 0.93 47.61
C GLY A 274 -10.70 1.31 47.44
N ASN A 275 -11.47 1.14 48.50
CA ASN A 275 -12.92 1.39 48.59
C ASN A 275 -13.27 2.89 48.55
N ARG A 276 -12.89 3.60 47.45
CA ARG A 276 -13.28 5.00 47.21
C ARG A 276 -13.91 5.14 45.81
N PRO A 277 -15.05 5.87 45.69
CA PRO A 277 -15.61 6.18 44.39
C PRO A 277 -14.73 7.21 43.69
N MET A 278 -13.75 6.79 42.91
CA MET A 278 -12.96 7.66 42.05
C MET A 278 -13.53 7.71 40.65
N ARG A 279 -14.25 8.79 40.36
CA ARG A 279 -14.37 9.33 39.01
C ARG A 279 -13.05 10.07 38.66
N SER A 280 -11.99 9.37 38.39
CA SER A 280 -10.89 9.90 37.59
C SER A 280 -10.75 8.97 36.40
N GLU A 281 -11.45 9.30 35.33
CA GLU A 281 -11.18 8.74 34.02
C GLU A 281 -9.74 9.11 33.68
N LEU A 282 -8.82 8.13 33.77
CA LEU A 282 -7.46 8.32 33.28
C LEU A 282 -7.56 8.66 31.79
N PRO A 283 -7.00 9.77 31.34
CA PRO A 283 -7.03 10.12 29.93
C PRO A 283 -6.39 9.00 29.11
N HIS A 284 -6.95 8.68 27.96
CA HIS A 284 -6.43 7.62 27.07
C HIS A 284 -4.96 7.83 26.71
N SER A 285 -4.49 9.09 26.72
CA SER A 285 -3.09 9.48 26.56
C SER A 285 -2.14 8.87 27.61
N GLU A 286 -2.63 8.56 28.81
CA GLU A 286 -1.83 7.91 29.84
C GLU A 286 -1.81 6.38 29.73
N LEU A 287 -2.76 5.81 28.99
CA LEU A 287 -2.89 4.36 28.83
C LEU A 287 -2.09 3.82 27.62
N LEU A 288 -1.84 4.65 26.61
CA LEU A 288 -1.19 4.24 25.37
C LEU A 288 0.14 4.98 25.18
N ASP A 289 1.23 4.41 25.65
CA ASP A 289 2.56 5.01 25.51
C ASP A 289 3.19 4.81 24.14
N GLN A 290 2.96 3.65 23.53
CA GLN A 290 3.59 3.30 22.26
C GLN A 290 2.81 2.20 21.54
N PHE A 291 2.92 2.24 20.22
CA PHE A 291 2.30 1.29 19.31
C PHE A 291 3.38 0.60 18.48
N GLU A 292 3.52 -0.71 18.60
CA GLU A 292 4.47 -1.47 17.81
C GLU A 292 3.87 -1.85 16.47
N ILE A 293 4.58 -1.55 15.41
CA ILE A 293 4.18 -1.80 14.02
C ILE A 293 5.19 -2.77 13.42
N THR A 294 4.71 -3.84 12.81
CA THR A 294 5.51 -4.74 11.98
C THR A 294 5.24 -4.51 10.51
N ALA A 295 6.28 -4.57 9.68
CA ALA A 295 6.15 -4.40 8.25
C ALA A 295 6.68 -5.62 7.50
N GLN A 296 5.97 -6.05 6.47
CA GLN A 296 6.36 -7.14 5.58
C GLN A 296 6.30 -6.67 4.13
N LEU A 297 7.35 -6.96 3.37
CA LEU A 297 7.37 -6.73 1.93
C LEU A 297 6.69 -7.91 1.24
N LEU A 298 5.46 -7.73 0.77
CA LEU A 298 4.71 -8.78 0.06
C LEU A 298 5.20 -8.93 -1.38
N ARG A 299 5.55 -7.82 -2.03
CA ARG A 299 6.00 -7.80 -3.41
C ARG A 299 6.89 -6.60 -3.69
N SER A 300 7.96 -6.82 -4.45
CA SER A 300 8.75 -5.76 -5.08
C SER A 300 9.09 -6.18 -6.51
N ARG A 301 8.94 -5.24 -7.44
CA ARG A 301 9.36 -5.35 -8.85
C ARG A 301 10.51 -4.40 -9.16
N LEU A 302 11.07 -3.79 -8.13
CA LEU A 302 12.19 -2.88 -8.24
C LEU A 302 13.47 -3.69 -8.38
N GLU A 303 14.30 -3.37 -9.35
CA GLU A 303 15.58 -4.04 -9.55
C GLU A 303 16.47 -3.81 -8.31
N GLY A 304 17.12 -4.86 -7.83
CA GLY A 304 17.98 -4.83 -6.64
C GLY A 304 17.30 -5.29 -5.34
N THR A 305 16.00 -5.16 -5.18
CA THR A 305 15.29 -5.68 -3.98
C THR A 305 15.00 -7.18 -4.09
N SER A 306 14.84 -7.71 -5.32
CA SER A 306 14.56 -9.13 -5.59
C SER A 306 15.69 -10.08 -5.15
N LYS A 307 16.95 -9.59 -4.97
CA LYS A 307 18.09 -10.38 -4.49
C LYS A 307 18.20 -10.44 -2.97
N ARG A 308 17.45 -9.60 -2.25
CA ARG A 308 17.36 -9.72 -0.80
C ARG A 308 16.44 -10.91 -0.48
N LYS A 309 17.01 -11.97 0.08
CA LYS A 309 16.22 -13.07 0.68
C LYS A 309 15.17 -12.42 1.58
N PRO A 310 13.90 -12.90 1.55
CA PRO A 310 12.92 -12.42 2.50
C PRO A 310 13.53 -12.52 3.89
N ALA A 311 13.55 -11.40 4.61
CA ALA A 311 14.07 -11.39 5.97
C ALA A 311 13.30 -12.46 6.74
N GLN A 312 14.02 -13.33 7.45
CA GLN A 312 13.40 -14.41 8.25
C GLN A 312 12.49 -13.87 9.36
N SER A 313 12.55 -12.57 9.65
CA SER A 313 11.65 -11.86 10.57
C SER A 313 11.20 -10.55 9.93
N ALA A 314 9.91 -10.24 10.02
CA ALA A 314 9.38 -8.95 9.65
C ALA A 314 9.98 -7.89 10.60
N PRO A 315 10.58 -6.79 10.07
CA PRO A 315 11.07 -5.72 10.93
C PRO A 315 9.91 -5.07 11.69
N SER A 316 10.12 -4.80 12.96
CA SER A 316 9.19 -4.05 13.80
C SER A 316 9.77 -2.68 14.15
N PHE A 317 8.91 -1.71 14.32
CA PHE A 317 9.25 -0.37 14.77
C PHE A 317 8.14 0.18 15.66
N THR A 318 8.49 1.11 16.52
CA THR A 318 7.56 1.66 17.50
C THR A 318 7.15 3.07 17.09
N SER A 319 5.86 3.32 17.01
CA SER A 319 5.29 4.67 16.94
C SER A 319 4.96 5.13 18.36
N ARG A 320 5.49 6.29 18.78
CA ARG A 320 5.15 6.92 20.04
C ARG A 320 4.22 8.09 19.79
N ALA A 321 3.14 8.17 20.53
CA ALA A 321 2.31 9.36 20.55
C ALA A 321 2.98 10.39 21.48
N ALA A 322 3.43 11.52 20.93
CA ALA A 322 3.79 12.68 21.74
C ALA A 322 2.50 13.46 22.03
N TRP A 323 1.91 13.21 23.19
CA TRP A 323 0.80 14.01 23.66
C TRP A 323 1.38 15.29 24.27
N THR A 324 1.29 16.38 23.53
CA THR A 324 1.46 17.73 24.11
C THR A 324 0.11 18.10 24.71
N GLY A 325 0.03 18.08 26.05
CA GLY A 325 -1.11 18.59 26.80
C GLY A 325 -1.27 20.10 26.65
#